data_0d14dc1970885743409fcb5a810f66f2
#
_entry.id   0d14dc1970885743409fcb5a810f66f2
#
_cell.length_a   1.000
_cell.length_b   1.000
_cell.length_c   1.000
_cell.angle_alpha   90.00
_cell.angle_beta   90.00
_cell.angle_gamma   90.00
#
_symmetry.space_group_name_H-M   'P 1'
#
loop_
_entity.id
_entity.type
_entity.pdbx_description
1 polymer ?
#
loop_
_entity_poly.entity_id
_entity_poly.type
_entity_poly.pdbx_seq_one_letter_code
_entity_poly.pdbx_strand_id
1 'polypeptide(L)' 'MRTEFFNVEFMITSEVTQTDDGRWRVLLRDDDSGQLVGAARFYTNEADALAYAEKLCS' A
#
# COMPACT_ATOMS: atom_id res chain seq x y z
N MET A 1 -9.78 8.35 3.24
CA MET A 1 -8.44 8.71 3.75
C MET A 1 -7.40 7.75 3.18
N ARG A 2 -6.22 8.26 2.82
CA ARG A 2 -5.16 7.48 2.21
C ARG A 2 -3.86 7.68 2.97
N THR A 3 -3.17 6.58 3.24
CA THR A 3 -1.86 6.61 3.88
C THR A 3 -0.83 6.04 2.92
N GLU A 4 0.33 6.67 2.82
CA GLU A 4 1.40 6.23 1.93
C GLU A 4 2.70 6.05 2.70
N PHE A 5 3.45 5.02 2.30
CA PHE A 5 4.80 4.76 2.80
C PHE A 5 5.75 4.73 1.62
N PHE A 6 6.94 5.31 1.81
CA PHE A 6 7.95 5.41 0.76
C PHE A 6 9.18 4.62 1.11
N ASN A 7 9.81 4.05 0.11
CA ASN A 7 11.18 3.52 0.23
C ASN A 7 11.99 4.12 -0.90
N VAL A 8 12.81 5.13 -0.57
CA VAL A 8 13.58 5.87 -1.59
C VAL A 8 14.70 5.01 -2.18
N GLU A 9 15.21 4.04 -1.43
CA GLU A 9 16.27 3.17 -1.91
C GLU A 9 15.80 2.28 -3.06
N PHE A 10 14.59 1.74 -2.94
CA PHE A 10 14.02 0.86 -3.97
C PHE A 10 13.04 1.59 -4.89
N MET A 11 12.80 2.88 -4.65
CA MET A 11 11.89 3.69 -5.46
C MET A 11 10.50 3.08 -5.55
N ILE A 12 9.95 2.71 -4.39
CA ILE A 12 8.60 2.15 -4.29
C ILE A 12 7.77 2.91 -3.28
N THR A 13 6.46 2.90 -3.50
CA THR A 13 5.46 3.51 -2.61
C THR A 13 4.36 2.49 -2.35
N SER A 14 4.01 2.27 -1.08
CA SER A 14 2.83 1.50 -0.75
C SER A 14 1.72 2.45 -0.32
N GLU A 15 0.49 2.15 -0.75
CA GLU A 15 -0.68 2.99 -0.46
C GLU A 15 -1.73 2.18 0.26
N VAL A 16 -2.33 2.77 1.30
CA VAL A 16 -3.44 2.18 2.02
C VAL A 16 -4.65 3.07 1.85
N THR A 17 -5.73 2.53 1.27
CA THR A 17 -6.98 3.27 1.10
C THR A 17 -8.14 2.41 1.58
N GLN A 18 -9.17 3.06 2.12
CA GLN A 18 -10.39 2.37 2.48
C GLN A 18 -11.28 2.22 1.25
N THR A 19 -11.83 1.03 1.05
CA THR A 19 -12.74 0.78 -0.06
C THR A 19 -14.17 1.16 0.30
N ASP A 20 -15.06 1.20 -0.69
CA ASP A 20 -16.45 1.60 -0.48
C ASP A 20 -17.19 0.65 0.46
N ASP A 21 -16.78 -0.61 0.52
CA ASP A 21 -17.40 -1.59 1.41
C ASP A 21 -16.75 -1.67 2.79
N GLY A 22 -15.85 -0.72 3.10
CA GLY A 22 -15.24 -0.62 4.42
C GLY A 22 -13.98 -1.42 4.63
N ARG A 23 -13.51 -2.15 3.61
CA ARG A 23 -12.24 -2.86 3.71
C ARG A 23 -11.08 -1.90 3.44
N TRP A 24 -9.88 -2.37 3.71
CA TRP A 24 -8.66 -1.59 3.51
C TRP A 24 -7.81 -2.25 2.44
N ARG A 25 -7.48 -1.48 1.39
CA ARG A 25 -6.73 -1.96 0.23
C ARG A 25 -5.30 -1.47 0.30
N VAL A 26 -4.34 -2.38 0.09
CA VAL A 26 -2.92 -2.04 0.04
C VAL A 26 -2.43 -2.29 -1.38
N LEU A 27 -1.82 -1.25 -1.97
CA LEU A 27 -1.22 -1.30 -3.30
C LEU A 27 0.25 -0.95 -3.18
N LEU A 28 1.07 -1.56 -4.04
CA LEU A 28 2.49 -1.24 -4.15
C LEU A 28 2.74 -0.67 -5.55
N ARG A 29 3.40 0.47 -5.61
CA ARG A 29 3.70 1.14 -6.88
C ARG A 29 5.19 1.29 -7.07
N ASP A 30 5.65 1.04 -8.29
CA ASP A 30 7.01 1.35 -8.71
C ASP A 30 7.05 2.83 -9.09
N ASP A 31 7.85 3.63 -8.38
CA ASP A 31 7.88 5.08 -8.59
C ASP A 31 8.57 5.47 -9.91
N ASP A 32 9.43 4.60 -10.44
CA ASP A 32 10.10 4.84 -11.71
C ASP A 32 9.13 4.77 -12.89
N SER A 33 8.36 3.69 -12.95
CA SER A 33 7.44 3.46 -14.06
C SER A 33 6.04 3.99 -13.78
N GLY A 34 5.70 4.22 -12.52
CA GLY A 34 4.35 4.58 -12.09
C GLY A 34 3.37 3.42 -12.11
N GLN A 35 3.85 2.22 -12.37
CA GLN A 35 2.99 1.03 -12.47
C GLN A 35 2.86 0.30 -11.14
N LEU A 36 1.73 -0.37 -10.96
CA LEU A 36 1.51 -1.19 -9.78
C LEU A 36 2.32 -2.47 -9.85
N VAL A 37 2.82 -2.90 -8.69
CA VAL A 37 3.62 -4.12 -8.55
C VAL A 37 2.74 -5.16 -7.87
N GLY A 38 2.47 -6.26 -8.58
CA GLY A 38 1.67 -7.34 -8.05
C GLY A 38 0.21 -6.98 -7.90
N ALA A 39 -0.52 -7.79 -7.14
CA ALA A 39 -1.95 -7.62 -6.93
C ALA A 39 -2.23 -6.84 -5.64
N ALA A 40 -3.37 -6.13 -5.61
CA ALA A 40 -3.83 -5.46 -4.42
C ALA A 40 -4.12 -6.48 -3.31
N ARG A 41 -3.90 -6.07 -2.06
CA ARG A 41 -4.22 -6.90 -0.91
C ARG A 41 -5.27 -6.20 -0.06
N PHE A 42 -6.21 -6.98 0.48
CA PHE A 42 -7.33 -6.44 1.24
C PHE A 42 -7.32 -6.94 2.67
N TYR A 43 -7.69 -6.04 3.60
CA TYR A 43 -7.76 -6.35 5.03
C TYR A 43 -9.09 -5.82 5.59
N THR A 44 -9.56 -6.46 6.65
CA THR A 44 -10.81 -6.04 7.29
C THR A 44 -10.60 -4.90 8.28
N ASN A 45 -9.36 -4.69 8.75
CA ASN A 45 -9.06 -3.58 9.65
C ASN A 45 -7.84 -2.81 9.19
N GLU A 46 -7.80 -1.54 9.59
CA GLU A 46 -6.75 -0.61 9.18
C GLU A 46 -5.37 -1.00 9.72
N ALA A 47 -5.33 -1.48 10.96
CA ALA A 47 -4.05 -1.78 11.60
C ALA A 47 -3.27 -2.85 10.84
N ASP A 48 -3.96 -3.89 10.35
CA ASP A 48 -3.32 -4.93 9.58
C ASP A 48 -2.84 -4.42 8.22
N ALA A 49 -3.64 -3.57 7.58
CA ALA A 49 -3.27 -2.98 6.30
C ALA A 49 -2.04 -2.09 6.43
N LEU A 50 -2.01 -1.24 7.47
CA LEU A 50 -0.87 -0.36 7.71
C LEU A 50 0.40 -1.15 8.01
N ALA A 51 0.29 -2.20 8.81
CA ALA A 51 1.44 -3.05 9.14
C ALA A 51 2.03 -3.70 7.89
N TYR A 52 1.18 -4.20 7.00
CA TYR A 52 1.63 -4.82 5.76
C TYR A 52 2.27 -3.77 4.83
N ALA A 53 1.64 -2.61 4.67
CA ALA A 53 2.16 -1.55 3.82
C ALA A 53 3.53 -1.06 4.29
N GLU A 54 3.69 -0.88 5.59
CA GLU A 54 4.97 -0.48 6.17
C GLU A 54 6.04 -1.54 5.92
N LYS A 55 5.69 -2.81 6.06
CA LYS A 55 6.60 -3.92 5.82
C LYS A 55 7.10 -3.96 4.37
N LEU A 56 6.22 -3.63 3.41
CA LEU A 56 6.60 -3.60 2.00
C LEU A 56 7.66 -2.55 1.72
N CYS A 57 7.71 -1.48 2.48
CA CYS A 57 8.63 -0.37 2.29
C CYS A 57 9.79 -0.35 3.29
N SER A 58 9.93 -1.38 4.11
CA SER A 58 11.02 -1.42 5.08
C SER A 58 12.24 -2.16 4.56
#